data_d67a5af231a489be2913f91c79960f96
#
_entry.id   d67a5af231a489be2913f91c79960f96
#
_cell.length_a   1.000
_cell.length_b   1.000
_cell.length_c   1.000
_cell.angle_alpha   90.00
_cell.angle_beta   90.00
_cell.angle_gamma   90.00
#
_symmetry.space_group_name_H-M   'P 1'
#
loop_
_entity.id
_entity.type
_entity.pdbx_description
1 polymer ?
#
loop_
_entity_poly.entity_id
_entity_poly.type
_entity_poly.pdbx_seq_one_letter_code
_entity_poly.pdbx_strand_id
1 'polypeptide(L)'
;MELKKFKKVLVANRGEIAIRVFRALNELGITTVGVFSKEDRYALFRSKADESYQLNPDKGPIDAYLDINTIIRIAKEKNVDAIHPGYGFLSENPDFVDACEKNGITFIGPSSSLMRKMGDKISSKQMAIEADVPIIPGVDHAVHGLEEVTKIANQVGYPVMLKASNGGGGRGMRIVHSAEEMPKEYAEARDESKKAFGDDQIFVEKYLKSPKHIEVQIIGDQYGHVVHLYDRDCSVQRRHQKVVEYAPAFSVPEEVRQQIFEASIRLAKHVGYKNAGTLEFLVDADNNAYFIEMNPRVQVEHTITEMVTGIDIVQTQVLVAEGYSLDSEEIGIGSQEEVTCNGYSIQTRITTEDPMNNFLPDTGKITVYRSGAGNGIRLDGGNAYAGAEITPYYDSLLVKAISHDRTFGRAVDKSIRVLKEIRIRGVKTNIPFLINVLNNETFREGRCYTTFIEETPELFLLPESQDRATKSLEFLGN
;
A
#
# COMPACT_ATOMS: atom_id res chain seq x y z
N MET A 1 -8.29 30.39 -4.49
CA MET A 1 -6.97 30.20 -5.17
C MET A 1 -7.26 30.17 -6.65
N GLU A 2 -6.37 30.66 -7.51
CA GLU A 2 -6.57 30.56 -8.96
C GLU A 2 -6.35 29.11 -9.41
N LEU A 3 -7.26 28.57 -10.24
CA LEU A 3 -7.15 27.22 -10.78
C LEU A 3 -5.95 27.14 -11.72
N LYS A 4 -5.07 26.15 -11.49
CA LYS A 4 -3.92 25.87 -12.32
C LYS A 4 -4.16 24.60 -13.14
N LYS A 5 -4.79 24.73 -14.31
CA LYS A 5 -5.02 23.60 -15.22
C LYS A 5 -3.71 23.01 -15.71
N PHE A 6 -3.53 21.70 -15.52
CA PHE A 6 -2.37 20.99 -16.05
C PHE A 6 -2.59 20.59 -17.51
N LYS A 7 -1.59 20.80 -18.32
CA LYS A 7 -1.56 20.33 -19.73
C LYS A 7 -0.70 19.10 -19.89
N LYS A 8 0.34 18.97 -19.05
CA LYS A 8 1.31 17.89 -19.12
C LYS A 8 1.78 17.49 -17.73
N VAL A 9 1.65 16.19 -17.42
CA VAL A 9 2.02 15.62 -16.11
C VAL A 9 3.02 14.48 -16.31
N LEU A 10 4.12 14.53 -15.54
CA LEU A 10 5.10 13.47 -15.47
C LEU A 10 4.72 12.49 -14.34
N VAL A 11 4.79 11.20 -14.62
CA VAL A 11 4.62 10.14 -13.62
C VAL A 11 5.99 9.61 -13.21
N ALA A 12 6.42 9.96 -11.99
CA ALA A 12 7.72 9.56 -11.45
C ALA A 12 7.64 8.16 -10.81
N ASN A 13 7.20 7.19 -11.60
CA ASN A 13 7.01 5.81 -11.17
C ASN A 13 7.03 4.85 -12.37
N ARG A 14 6.81 3.56 -12.12
CA ARG A 14 6.84 2.48 -13.09
C ARG A 14 5.69 1.47 -12.89
N GLY A 15 5.65 0.46 -13.76
CA GLY A 15 4.77 -0.70 -13.60
C GLY A 15 3.28 -0.35 -13.65
N GLU A 16 2.50 -1.03 -12.83
CA GLU A 16 1.04 -0.91 -12.86
C GLU A 16 0.55 0.46 -12.42
N ILE A 17 1.22 1.07 -11.40
CA ILE A 17 0.77 2.37 -10.89
C ILE A 17 1.03 3.49 -11.91
N ALA A 18 2.12 3.42 -12.68
CA ALA A 18 2.34 4.37 -13.76
C ALA A 18 1.22 4.28 -14.81
N ILE A 19 0.82 3.07 -15.22
CA ILE A 19 -0.30 2.86 -16.14
C ILE A 19 -1.61 3.39 -15.55
N ARG A 20 -1.85 3.13 -14.25
CA ARG A 20 -3.05 3.62 -13.54
C ARG A 20 -3.15 5.14 -13.58
N VAL A 21 -2.04 5.82 -13.30
CA VAL A 21 -1.98 7.29 -13.34
C VAL A 21 -2.12 7.81 -14.76
N PHE A 22 -1.48 7.20 -15.75
CA PHE A 22 -1.66 7.60 -17.17
C PHE A 22 -3.12 7.52 -17.61
N ARG A 23 -3.86 6.48 -17.19
CA ARG A 23 -5.29 6.36 -17.50
C ARG A 23 -6.09 7.53 -16.95
N ALA A 24 -5.87 7.87 -15.67
CA ALA A 24 -6.55 8.99 -15.02
C ALA A 24 -6.23 10.32 -15.73
N LEU A 25 -4.96 10.57 -16.07
CA LEU A 25 -4.54 11.77 -16.78
C LEU A 25 -5.14 11.87 -18.17
N ASN A 26 -5.15 10.76 -18.93
CA ASN A 26 -5.73 10.72 -20.28
C ASN A 26 -7.24 10.99 -20.25
N GLU A 27 -7.97 10.45 -19.27
CA GLU A 27 -9.40 10.71 -19.06
C GLU A 27 -9.68 12.18 -18.70
N LEU A 28 -8.73 12.86 -18.06
CA LEU A 28 -8.77 14.30 -17.82
C LEU A 28 -8.26 15.16 -18.99
N GLY A 29 -7.85 14.53 -20.10
CA GLY A 29 -7.32 15.24 -21.27
C GLY A 29 -5.91 15.80 -21.08
N ILE A 30 -5.12 15.25 -20.15
CA ILE A 30 -3.77 15.71 -19.79
C ILE A 30 -2.74 14.83 -20.50
N THR A 31 -1.77 15.46 -21.18
CA THR A 31 -0.64 14.75 -21.80
C THR A 31 0.24 14.07 -20.75
N THR A 32 0.54 12.80 -20.95
CA THR A 32 1.28 11.97 -20.02
C THR A 32 2.74 11.83 -20.38
N VAL A 33 3.63 12.00 -19.39
CA VAL A 33 5.07 11.80 -19.53
C VAL A 33 5.52 10.68 -18.61
N GLY A 34 6.05 9.59 -19.20
CA GLY A 34 6.66 8.49 -18.46
C GLY A 34 8.17 8.65 -18.36
N VAL A 35 8.75 8.09 -17.30
CA VAL A 35 10.20 7.93 -17.13
C VAL A 35 10.53 6.47 -16.93
N PHE A 36 11.69 6.01 -17.40
CA PHE A 36 12.06 4.61 -17.31
C PHE A 36 13.57 4.41 -17.12
N SER A 37 13.96 3.42 -16.32
CA SER A 37 15.33 2.97 -16.20
C SER A 37 15.79 2.21 -17.47
N LYS A 38 17.09 1.97 -17.58
CA LYS A 38 17.64 1.16 -18.68
C LYS A 38 17.01 -0.24 -18.72
N GLU A 39 16.73 -0.84 -17.56
CA GLU A 39 16.14 -2.16 -17.40
C GLU A 39 14.67 -2.19 -17.84
N ASP A 40 13.94 -1.11 -17.65
CA ASP A 40 12.55 -0.97 -18.06
C ASP A 40 12.37 -0.52 -19.54
N ARG A 41 13.44 -0.56 -20.34
CA ARG A 41 13.42 -0.13 -21.75
C ARG A 41 12.30 -0.75 -22.58
N TYR A 42 11.90 -1.97 -22.25
CA TYR A 42 10.84 -2.70 -22.95
C TYR A 42 9.57 -2.90 -22.09
N ALA A 43 9.50 -2.27 -20.93
CA ALA A 43 8.34 -2.38 -20.04
C ALA A 43 7.09 -1.76 -20.68
N LEU A 44 5.94 -2.40 -20.43
CA LEU A 44 4.65 -2.03 -21.04
C LEU A 44 4.24 -0.59 -20.71
N PHE A 45 4.44 -0.15 -19.47
CA PHE A 45 3.99 1.18 -19.03
C PHE A 45 4.60 2.31 -19.88
N ARG A 46 5.81 2.11 -20.38
CA ARG A 46 6.47 3.09 -21.23
C ARG A 46 5.66 3.41 -22.50
N SER A 47 5.03 2.40 -23.09
CA SER A 47 4.20 2.55 -24.31
C SER A 47 2.78 3.04 -24.02
N LYS A 48 2.43 3.24 -22.74
CA LYS A 48 1.12 3.75 -22.30
C LYS A 48 1.11 5.24 -22.02
N ALA A 49 2.29 5.86 -21.95
CA ALA A 49 2.45 7.30 -21.90
C ALA A 49 2.49 7.90 -23.31
N ASP A 50 2.04 9.14 -23.47
CA ASP A 50 2.16 9.89 -24.73
C ASP A 50 3.64 10.16 -25.07
N GLU A 51 4.44 10.48 -24.03
CA GLU A 51 5.88 10.67 -24.14
C GLU A 51 6.60 9.83 -23.09
N SER A 52 7.79 9.27 -23.39
CA SER A 52 8.58 8.57 -22.40
C SER A 52 10.07 8.84 -22.55
N TYR A 53 10.77 9.05 -21.42
CA TYR A 53 12.18 9.46 -21.38
C TYR A 53 12.99 8.56 -20.48
N GLN A 54 14.19 8.21 -20.94
CA GLN A 54 15.11 7.40 -20.16
C GLN A 54 15.72 8.22 -19.04
N LEU A 55 15.69 7.65 -17.84
CA LEU A 55 16.43 8.15 -16.67
C LEU A 55 17.94 7.96 -16.87
N ASN A 56 18.73 8.41 -15.88
CA ASN A 56 20.19 8.29 -15.95
C ASN A 56 20.61 6.82 -16.16
N PRO A 57 21.20 6.49 -17.33
CA PRO A 57 21.57 5.11 -17.67
C PRO A 57 22.77 4.56 -16.89
N ASP A 58 23.53 5.44 -16.21
CA ASP A 58 24.72 5.07 -15.42
C ASP A 58 24.33 4.67 -13.99
N LYS A 59 23.06 4.86 -13.60
CA LYS A 59 22.53 4.43 -12.31
C LYS A 59 21.93 3.03 -12.38
N GLY A 60 21.94 2.33 -11.24
CA GLY A 60 21.25 1.06 -11.08
C GLY A 60 19.74 1.19 -11.25
N PRO A 61 19.03 0.03 -11.41
CA PRO A 61 17.60 0.03 -11.74
C PRO A 61 16.73 0.78 -10.71
N ILE A 62 17.01 0.65 -9.43
CA ILE A 62 16.30 1.37 -8.36
C ILE A 62 16.78 2.83 -8.27
N ASP A 63 18.09 3.04 -8.26
CA ASP A 63 18.70 4.36 -8.07
C ASP A 63 18.31 5.34 -9.19
N ALA A 64 18.02 4.84 -10.40
CA ALA A 64 17.54 5.66 -11.49
C ALA A 64 16.19 6.34 -11.16
N TYR A 65 15.26 5.61 -10.52
CA TYR A 65 13.96 6.15 -10.09
C TYR A 65 14.07 7.04 -8.83
N LEU A 66 15.17 6.97 -8.11
CA LEU A 66 15.45 7.81 -6.95
C LEU A 66 16.29 9.06 -7.30
N ASP A 67 16.64 9.25 -8.58
CA ASP A 67 17.43 10.39 -9.05
C ASP A 67 16.57 11.63 -9.26
N ILE A 68 16.36 12.39 -8.18
CA ILE A 68 15.60 13.62 -8.18
C ILE A 68 16.09 14.58 -9.27
N ASN A 69 17.41 14.76 -9.40
CA ASN A 69 18.00 15.72 -10.33
C ASN A 69 17.66 15.38 -11.79
N THR A 70 17.74 14.11 -12.17
CA THR A 70 17.39 13.67 -13.52
C THR A 70 15.90 13.84 -13.78
N ILE A 71 15.04 13.48 -12.83
CA ILE A 71 13.57 13.62 -12.98
C ILE A 71 13.19 15.10 -13.16
N ILE A 72 13.70 15.98 -12.31
CA ILE A 72 13.44 17.43 -12.40
C ILE A 72 14.00 18.02 -13.70
N ARG A 73 15.17 17.60 -14.15
CA ARG A 73 15.73 18.04 -15.43
C ARG A 73 14.81 17.67 -16.60
N ILE A 74 14.34 16.40 -16.67
CA ILE A 74 13.40 15.94 -17.70
C ILE A 74 12.11 16.76 -17.62
N ALA A 75 11.54 16.95 -16.44
CA ALA A 75 10.30 17.70 -16.27
C ALA A 75 10.42 19.14 -16.80
N LYS A 76 11.55 19.82 -16.54
CA LYS A 76 11.82 21.17 -17.07
C LYS A 76 12.00 21.18 -18.58
N GLU A 77 12.84 20.29 -19.12
CA GLU A 77 13.10 20.20 -20.56
C GLU A 77 11.84 19.92 -21.37
N LYS A 78 10.85 19.22 -20.74
CA LYS A 78 9.60 18.82 -21.40
C LYS A 78 8.40 19.72 -21.04
N ASN A 79 8.64 20.80 -20.31
CA ASN A 79 7.61 21.74 -19.88
C ASN A 79 6.45 21.06 -19.14
N VAL A 80 6.77 20.22 -18.16
CA VAL A 80 5.83 19.51 -17.31
C VAL A 80 5.25 20.48 -16.26
N ASP A 81 3.93 20.48 -16.10
CA ASP A 81 3.23 21.34 -15.12
C ASP A 81 3.25 20.74 -13.71
N ALA A 82 3.11 19.41 -13.65
CA ALA A 82 3.02 18.70 -12.38
C ALA A 82 3.64 17.29 -12.45
N ILE A 83 3.99 16.74 -11.29
CA ILE A 83 4.53 15.38 -11.14
C ILE A 83 3.62 14.58 -10.22
N HIS A 84 3.18 13.40 -10.69
CA HIS A 84 2.51 12.41 -9.86
C HIS A 84 3.52 11.32 -9.44
N PRO A 85 3.76 11.11 -8.15
CA PRO A 85 4.79 10.17 -7.68
C PRO A 85 4.32 8.71 -7.64
N GLY A 86 3.01 8.42 -7.73
CA GLY A 86 2.46 7.11 -7.44
C GLY A 86 2.66 6.69 -5.99
N TYR A 87 3.11 5.47 -5.76
CA TYR A 87 3.53 4.94 -4.46
C TYR A 87 4.93 4.31 -4.55
N GLY A 88 5.63 4.20 -3.41
CA GLY A 88 7.04 3.79 -3.37
C GLY A 88 7.98 4.84 -4.00
N PHE A 89 9.24 4.48 -4.20
CA PHE A 89 10.28 5.39 -4.71
C PHE A 89 10.30 6.75 -3.99
N LEU A 90 9.95 7.82 -4.72
CA LEU A 90 10.00 9.20 -4.21
C LEU A 90 8.65 9.72 -3.69
N SER A 91 7.62 8.86 -3.60
CA SER A 91 6.26 9.30 -3.23
C SER A 91 6.15 9.87 -1.81
N GLU A 92 7.05 9.48 -0.92
CA GLU A 92 7.13 9.93 0.48
C GLU A 92 8.44 10.68 0.77
N ASN A 93 9.11 11.18 -0.29
CA ASN A 93 10.38 11.89 -0.15
C ASN A 93 10.15 13.42 -0.13
N PRO A 94 10.31 14.09 1.03
CA PRO A 94 10.08 15.52 1.14
C PRO A 94 11.06 16.36 0.34
N ASP A 95 12.30 15.88 0.11
CA ASP A 95 13.28 16.61 -0.69
C ASP A 95 12.89 16.64 -2.18
N PHE A 96 12.15 15.62 -2.63
CA PHE A 96 11.59 15.61 -3.98
C PHE A 96 10.46 16.63 -4.13
N VAL A 97 9.61 16.78 -3.11
CA VAL A 97 8.56 17.81 -3.08
C VAL A 97 9.21 19.20 -3.14
N ASP A 98 10.20 19.45 -2.27
CA ASP A 98 10.94 20.73 -2.25
C ASP A 98 11.62 21.02 -3.61
N ALA A 99 12.17 19.99 -4.26
CA ALA A 99 12.77 20.12 -5.58
C ALA A 99 11.75 20.47 -6.66
N CYS A 100 10.54 19.89 -6.62
CA CYS A 100 9.45 20.25 -7.52
C CYS A 100 9.05 21.72 -7.34
N GLU A 101 8.73 22.13 -6.11
CA GLU A 101 8.30 23.49 -5.77
C GLU A 101 9.34 24.53 -6.16
N LYS A 102 10.61 24.29 -5.84
CA LYS A 102 11.74 25.17 -6.20
C LYS A 102 11.88 25.38 -7.71
N ASN A 103 11.44 24.43 -8.51
CA ASN A 103 11.49 24.52 -9.97
C ASN A 103 10.13 24.91 -10.62
N GLY A 104 9.14 25.33 -9.82
CA GLY A 104 7.83 25.76 -10.31
C GLY A 104 6.93 24.62 -10.82
N ILE A 105 7.25 23.37 -10.45
CA ILE A 105 6.51 22.17 -10.81
C ILE A 105 5.60 21.79 -9.64
N THR A 106 4.32 21.55 -9.89
CA THR A 106 3.39 21.12 -8.84
C THR A 106 3.63 19.64 -8.50
N PHE A 107 3.87 19.33 -7.23
CA PHE A 107 3.86 17.96 -6.74
C PHE A 107 2.42 17.54 -6.43
N ILE A 108 1.94 16.43 -7.01
CA ILE A 108 0.58 15.91 -6.76
C ILE A 108 0.64 15.03 -5.51
N GLY A 109 0.33 15.63 -4.39
CA GLY A 109 0.43 15.03 -3.05
C GLY A 109 0.48 16.08 -1.95
N PRO A 110 0.74 15.68 -0.71
CA PRO A 110 0.86 16.60 0.42
C PRO A 110 2.19 17.39 0.38
N SER A 111 2.30 18.41 1.23
CA SER A 111 3.49 19.26 1.32
C SER A 111 4.68 18.51 1.93
N SER A 112 5.89 19.00 1.63
CA SER A 112 7.13 18.47 2.20
C SER A 112 7.18 18.55 3.72
N SER A 113 6.65 19.64 4.30
CA SER A 113 6.59 19.83 5.75
C SER A 113 5.72 18.77 6.43
N LEU A 114 4.57 18.43 5.82
CA LEU A 114 3.69 17.38 6.32
C LEU A 114 4.34 16.00 6.18
N MET A 115 4.97 15.71 5.03
CA MET A 115 5.69 14.46 4.82
C MET A 115 6.80 14.24 5.86
N ARG A 116 7.58 15.30 6.20
CA ARG A 116 8.63 15.21 7.23
C ARG A 116 8.02 14.87 8.60
N LYS A 117 6.92 15.52 8.97
CA LYS A 117 6.23 15.27 10.25
C LYS A 117 5.62 13.87 10.31
N MET A 118 4.97 13.42 9.23
CA MET A 118 4.33 12.09 9.19
C MET A 118 5.35 10.94 9.07
N GLY A 119 6.49 11.18 8.41
CA GLY A 119 7.56 10.19 8.25
C GLY A 119 8.37 9.96 9.52
N ASP A 120 8.36 10.91 10.47
CA ASP A 120 8.96 10.72 11.79
C ASP A 120 7.97 10.08 12.75
N LYS A 121 8.30 8.88 13.25
CA LYS A 121 7.41 8.09 14.13
C LYS A 121 7.02 8.82 15.42
N ILE A 122 7.95 9.58 15.99
CA ILE A 122 7.69 10.35 17.24
C ILE A 122 6.72 11.47 16.92
N SER A 123 7.02 12.28 15.90
CA SER A 123 6.17 13.40 15.48
C SER A 123 4.78 12.93 15.05
N SER A 124 4.69 11.80 14.36
CA SER A 124 3.41 11.22 13.93
C SER A 124 2.54 10.78 15.12
N LYS A 125 3.14 10.12 16.13
CA LYS A 125 2.44 9.76 17.37
C LYS A 125 2.01 11.00 18.16
N GLN A 126 2.90 12.00 18.26
CA GLN A 126 2.58 13.24 18.98
C GLN A 126 1.38 13.95 18.35
N MET A 127 1.33 14.04 17.02
CA MET A 127 0.17 14.62 16.31
C MET A 127 -1.11 13.80 16.51
N ALA A 128 -1.02 12.47 16.59
CA ALA A 128 -2.16 11.63 16.90
C ALA A 128 -2.69 11.90 18.32
N ILE A 129 -1.80 12.02 19.31
CA ILE A 129 -2.16 12.37 20.69
C ILE A 129 -2.83 13.76 20.74
N GLU A 130 -2.25 14.75 20.10
CA GLU A 130 -2.79 16.13 20.02
C GLU A 130 -4.17 16.19 19.35
N ALA A 131 -4.43 15.28 18.39
CA ALA A 131 -5.72 15.13 17.73
C ALA A 131 -6.71 14.22 18.47
N ASP A 132 -6.40 13.78 19.69
CA ASP A 132 -7.21 12.82 20.47
C ASP A 132 -7.48 11.52 19.69
N VAL A 133 -6.44 10.98 19.05
CA VAL A 133 -6.49 9.70 18.32
C VAL A 133 -5.76 8.64 19.15
N PRO A 134 -6.43 7.52 19.48
CA PRO A 134 -5.83 6.46 20.26
C PRO A 134 -4.59 5.87 19.58
N ILE A 135 -3.50 5.76 20.31
CA ILE A 135 -2.26 5.08 19.87
C ILE A 135 -2.03 3.83 20.72
N ILE A 136 -1.21 2.92 20.21
CA ILE A 136 -0.80 1.74 20.99
C ILE A 136 -0.16 2.20 22.30
N PRO A 137 -0.62 1.72 23.48
CA PRO A 137 -0.04 2.07 24.76
C PRO A 137 1.46 1.78 24.79
N GLY A 138 2.25 2.75 25.21
CA GLY A 138 3.70 2.67 25.21
C GLY A 138 4.33 4.02 25.49
N VAL A 139 5.55 4.22 25.02
CA VAL A 139 6.25 5.51 25.14
C VAL A 139 6.47 6.16 23.80
N ASP A 140 6.54 7.47 23.80
CA ASP A 140 6.81 8.34 22.67
C ASP A 140 8.29 8.74 22.52
N HIS A 141 9.14 8.19 23.38
CA HIS A 141 10.59 8.44 23.41
C HIS A 141 11.38 7.14 23.50
N ALA A 142 12.65 7.21 23.13
CA ALA A 142 13.57 6.09 23.32
C ALA A 142 13.86 5.86 24.80
N VAL A 143 13.79 4.61 25.23
CA VAL A 143 14.06 4.24 26.62
C VAL A 143 15.56 4.18 26.90
N HIS A 144 15.96 4.69 28.07
CA HIS A 144 17.36 4.79 28.48
C HIS A 144 17.66 3.80 29.64
N GLY A 145 17.98 2.56 29.28
CA GLY A 145 18.42 1.55 30.25
C GLY A 145 17.34 0.56 30.70
N LEU A 146 17.81 -0.50 31.33
CA LEU A 146 16.97 -1.65 31.73
C LEU A 146 15.91 -1.28 32.79
N GLU A 147 16.22 -0.38 33.69
CA GLU A 147 15.31 0.02 34.76
C GLU A 147 14.08 0.75 34.20
N GLU A 148 14.31 1.70 33.27
CA GLU A 148 13.25 2.46 32.62
C GLU A 148 12.37 1.57 31.76
N VAL A 149 12.95 0.71 30.92
CA VAL A 149 12.20 -0.20 30.05
C VAL A 149 11.33 -1.16 30.86
N THR A 150 11.86 -1.69 31.98
CA THR A 150 11.11 -2.60 32.86
C THR A 150 9.96 -1.87 33.55
N LYS A 151 10.18 -0.65 34.03
CA LYS A 151 9.13 0.17 34.64
C LYS A 151 7.98 0.44 33.67
N ILE A 152 8.31 0.84 32.46
CA ILE A 152 7.32 1.12 31.39
C ILE A 152 6.57 -0.16 31.03
N ALA A 153 7.27 -1.28 30.81
CA ALA A 153 6.65 -2.56 30.49
C ALA A 153 5.68 -3.03 31.57
N ASN A 154 6.01 -2.81 32.86
CA ASN A 154 5.11 -3.11 33.97
C ASN A 154 3.87 -2.21 34.00
N GLN A 155 3.97 -0.95 33.56
CA GLN A 155 2.84 -0.03 33.49
C GLN A 155 1.92 -0.36 32.29
N VAL A 156 2.50 -0.68 31.14
CA VAL A 156 1.78 -1.04 29.89
C VAL A 156 1.16 -2.43 30.00
N GLY A 157 1.79 -3.32 30.78
CA GLY A 157 1.40 -4.73 30.96
C GLY A 157 1.94 -5.64 29.85
N TYR A 158 2.56 -6.74 30.26
CA TYR A 158 3.07 -7.77 29.34
C TYR A 158 1.94 -8.49 28.56
N PRO A 159 2.21 -9.01 27.37
CA PRO A 159 3.46 -8.89 26.63
C PRO A 159 3.65 -7.48 26.05
N VAL A 160 4.92 -7.08 25.87
CA VAL A 160 5.31 -5.82 25.23
C VAL A 160 6.18 -6.08 24.00
N MET A 161 6.21 -5.11 23.10
CA MET A 161 7.06 -5.09 21.91
C MET A 161 8.19 -4.08 22.12
N LEU A 162 9.43 -4.53 21.99
CA LEU A 162 10.60 -3.66 21.86
C LEU A 162 10.82 -3.36 20.37
N LYS A 163 10.94 -2.09 20.02
CA LYS A 163 11.12 -1.63 18.62
C LYS A 163 12.36 -0.75 18.50
N ALA A 164 13.23 -1.04 17.54
CA ALA A 164 14.30 -0.13 17.16
C ALA A 164 13.74 1.18 16.56
N SER A 165 14.31 2.33 16.93
CA SER A 165 13.86 3.65 16.46
C SER A 165 13.86 3.76 14.94
N ASN A 166 14.91 3.26 14.29
CA ASN A 166 15.10 3.26 12.85
C ASN A 166 14.66 1.93 12.19
N GLY A 167 14.00 1.02 12.96
CA GLY A 167 13.48 -0.24 12.47
C GLY A 167 12.20 -0.05 11.63
N GLY A 168 12.05 -0.88 10.60
CA GLY A 168 10.87 -0.89 9.75
C GLY A 168 10.63 -2.26 9.10
N GLY A 169 9.41 -2.52 8.64
CA GLY A 169 9.07 -3.77 7.96
C GLY A 169 9.31 -5.04 8.80
N GLY A 170 9.14 -4.96 10.12
CA GLY A 170 9.34 -6.09 11.04
C GLY A 170 10.77 -6.31 11.52
N ARG A 171 11.74 -5.53 11.04
CA ARG A 171 13.13 -5.61 11.51
C ARG A 171 13.35 -4.78 12.77
N GLY A 172 14.12 -5.34 13.74
CA GLY A 172 14.41 -4.69 15.02
C GLY A 172 13.21 -4.66 15.95
N MET A 173 12.32 -5.68 15.88
CA MET A 173 11.19 -5.86 16.77
C MET A 173 11.35 -7.16 17.56
N ARG A 174 11.12 -7.10 18.89
CA ARG A 174 11.15 -8.25 19.78
C ARG A 174 9.98 -8.24 20.75
N ILE A 175 9.35 -9.39 20.92
CA ILE A 175 8.27 -9.59 21.88
C ILE A 175 8.87 -10.03 23.20
N VAL A 176 8.46 -9.41 24.31
CA VAL A 176 8.85 -9.75 25.67
C VAL A 176 7.59 -10.15 26.43
N HIS A 177 7.55 -11.39 26.87
CA HIS A 177 6.35 -11.96 27.50
C HIS A 177 6.29 -11.73 29.01
N SER A 178 7.43 -11.50 29.66
CA SER A 178 7.49 -11.32 31.11
C SER A 178 8.65 -10.41 31.54
N ALA A 179 8.61 -9.97 32.80
CA ALA A 179 9.67 -9.15 33.39
C ALA A 179 11.01 -9.90 33.50
N GLU A 180 10.97 -11.23 33.61
CA GLU A 180 12.15 -12.09 33.71
C GLU A 180 12.90 -12.16 32.37
N GLU A 181 12.20 -12.08 31.24
CA GLU A 181 12.80 -12.07 29.91
C GLU A 181 13.40 -10.72 29.55
N MET A 182 12.91 -9.62 30.14
CA MET A 182 13.25 -8.26 29.75
C MET A 182 14.76 -7.96 29.70
N PRO A 183 15.60 -8.37 30.68
CA PRO A 183 17.03 -8.05 30.63
C PRO A 183 17.73 -8.60 29.40
N LYS A 184 17.40 -9.84 29.04
CA LYS A 184 17.98 -10.52 27.88
C LYS A 184 17.49 -9.90 26.57
N GLU A 185 16.18 -9.81 26.41
CA GLU A 185 15.57 -9.35 25.16
C GLU A 185 15.89 -7.86 24.88
N TYR A 186 15.99 -7.02 25.92
CA TYR A 186 16.40 -5.63 25.76
C TYR A 186 17.85 -5.49 25.31
N ALA A 187 18.78 -6.27 25.91
CA ALA A 187 20.18 -6.24 25.49
C ALA A 187 20.34 -6.68 24.02
N GLU A 188 19.68 -7.77 23.64
CA GLU A 188 19.71 -8.29 22.27
C GLU A 188 19.05 -7.31 21.27
N ALA A 189 17.94 -6.65 21.64
CA ALA A 189 17.28 -5.66 20.78
C ALA A 189 18.20 -4.46 20.50
N ARG A 190 18.92 -3.96 21.53
CA ARG A 190 19.88 -2.86 21.37
C ARG A 190 21.06 -3.25 20.47
N ASP A 191 21.62 -4.44 20.67
CA ASP A 191 22.75 -4.94 19.90
C ASP A 191 22.36 -5.13 18.41
N GLU A 192 21.17 -5.67 18.17
CA GLU A 192 20.63 -5.85 16.81
C GLU A 192 20.38 -4.49 16.14
N SER A 193 19.75 -3.55 16.87
CA SER A 193 19.49 -2.21 16.38
C SER A 193 20.79 -1.48 16.00
N LYS A 194 21.80 -1.54 16.86
CA LYS A 194 23.09 -0.93 16.62
C LYS A 194 23.81 -1.50 15.40
N LYS A 195 23.76 -2.84 15.23
CA LYS A 195 24.36 -3.51 14.07
C LYS A 195 23.63 -3.21 12.76
N ALA A 196 22.30 -3.17 12.79
CA ALA A 196 21.49 -3.01 11.59
C ALA A 196 21.32 -1.56 11.15
N PHE A 197 21.24 -0.63 12.10
CA PHE A 197 20.85 0.77 11.84
C PHE A 197 21.85 1.80 12.35
N GLY A 198 22.91 1.36 13.05
CA GLY A 198 23.93 2.27 13.64
C GLY A 198 23.45 3.00 14.89
N ASP A 199 22.23 2.74 15.37
CA ASP A 199 21.58 3.37 16.51
C ASP A 199 21.01 2.28 17.44
N ASP A 200 21.16 2.47 18.76
CA ASP A 200 20.72 1.50 19.76
C ASP A 200 19.46 1.95 20.55
N GLN A 201 18.76 2.95 20.03
CA GLN A 201 17.52 3.46 20.60
C GLN A 201 16.37 2.48 20.44
N ILE A 202 15.72 2.15 21.55
CA ILE A 202 14.59 1.21 21.64
C ILE A 202 13.37 1.92 22.21
N PHE A 203 12.21 1.64 21.60
CA PHE A 203 10.88 2.02 22.10
C PHE A 203 10.18 0.80 22.68
N VAL A 204 9.25 1.04 23.59
CA VAL A 204 8.41 0.02 24.21
C VAL A 204 6.95 0.31 23.92
N GLU A 205 6.23 -0.69 23.41
CA GLU A 205 4.80 -0.61 23.15
C GLU A 205 4.10 -1.89 23.64
N LYS A 206 2.79 -1.80 23.91
CA LYS A 206 1.95 -2.98 24.10
C LYS A 206 2.03 -3.89 22.88
N TYR A 207 2.27 -5.18 23.11
CA TYR A 207 2.14 -6.16 22.04
C TYR A 207 0.67 -6.52 21.84
N LEU A 208 0.17 -6.29 20.65
CA LEU A 208 -1.18 -6.70 20.25
C LEU A 208 -1.09 -8.09 19.61
N LYS A 209 -1.72 -9.07 20.29
CA LYS A 209 -1.76 -10.43 19.76
C LYS A 209 -2.78 -10.53 18.63
N SER A 210 -2.32 -10.93 17.44
CA SER A 210 -3.18 -11.19 16.28
C SER A 210 -4.23 -10.09 16.03
N PRO A 211 -3.83 -8.82 15.84
CA PRO A 211 -4.79 -7.75 15.57
C PRO A 211 -5.32 -7.82 14.15
N LYS A 212 -6.44 -7.15 13.87
CA LYS A 212 -6.82 -6.78 12.52
C LYS A 212 -6.04 -5.55 12.08
N HIS A 213 -5.72 -5.47 10.79
CA HIS A 213 -5.12 -4.29 10.17
C HIS A 213 -6.18 -3.59 9.33
N ILE A 214 -6.67 -2.49 9.83
CA ILE A 214 -7.73 -1.68 9.21
C ILE A 214 -7.15 -0.34 8.81
N GLU A 215 -7.49 0.12 7.61
CA GLU A 215 -7.04 1.42 7.13
C GLU A 215 -8.19 2.25 6.59
N VAL A 216 -8.08 3.57 6.71
CA VAL A 216 -9.07 4.53 6.25
C VAL A 216 -8.48 5.39 5.15
N GLN A 217 -9.14 5.38 4.00
CA GLN A 217 -8.81 6.29 2.90
C GLN A 217 -9.37 7.67 3.21
N ILE A 218 -8.51 8.68 3.19
CA ILE A 218 -8.95 10.08 3.26
C ILE A 218 -8.58 10.83 2.00
N ILE A 219 -9.29 11.92 1.78
CA ILE A 219 -8.93 12.92 0.79
C ILE A 219 -9.28 14.31 1.34
N GLY A 220 -8.36 15.27 1.13
CA GLY A 220 -8.54 16.66 1.56
C GLY A 220 -8.17 17.63 0.46
N ASP A 221 -8.79 18.81 0.47
CA ASP A 221 -8.49 19.92 -0.43
C ASP A 221 -7.72 21.05 0.25
N GLN A 222 -7.43 22.11 -0.50
CA GLN A 222 -6.75 23.29 0.02
C GLN A 222 -7.68 24.26 0.76
N TYR A 223 -8.97 24.00 0.79
CA TYR A 223 -9.99 24.83 1.44
C TYR A 223 -10.36 24.32 2.84
N GLY A 224 -9.78 23.19 3.24
CA GLY A 224 -9.98 22.57 4.56
C GLY A 224 -11.11 21.53 4.59
N HIS A 225 -11.69 21.19 3.44
CA HIS A 225 -12.58 20.06 3.35
C HIS A 225 -11.77 18.75 3.41
N VAL A 226 -12.19 17.84 4.27
CA VAL A 226 -11.60 16.50 4.41
C VAL A 226 -12.75 15.51 4.57
N VAL A 227 -12.73 14.48 3.75
CA VAL A 227 -13.67 13.35 3.82
C VAL A 227 -12.91 12.02 3.93
N HIS A 228 -13.53 11.01 4.53
CA HIS A 228 -13.07 9.64 4.40
C HIS A 228 -13.84 8.91 3.29
N LEU A 229 -13.17 7.99 2.61
CA LEU A 229 -13.74 7.14 1.58
C LEU A 229 -13.88 5.69 2.08
N TYR A 230 -14.32 5.55 3.31
CA TYR A 230 -14.44 4.28 4.04
C TYR A 230 -13.11 3.56 4.29
N ASP A 231 -13.24 2.36 4.80
CA ASP A 231 -12.16 1.51 5.28
C ASP A 231 -11.83 0.34 4.36
N ARG A 232 -10.66 -0.22 4.60
CA ARG A 232 -10.18 -1.47 4.01
C ARG A 232 -9.67 -2.39 5.11
N ASP A 233 -9.96 -3.68 5.02
CA ASP A 233 -9.31 -4.70 5.84
C ASP A 233 -8.11 -5.26 5.08
N CYS A 234 -6.94 -5.09 5.67
CA CYS A 234 -5.64 -5.51 5.14
C CYS A 234 -4.98 -6.59 6.03
N SER A 235 -5.79 -7.33 6.80
CA SER A 235 -5.30 -8.32 7.76
C SER A 235 -4.65 -9.54 7.10
N VAL A 236 -5.01 -9.87 5.85
CA VAL A 236 -4.40 -10.98 5.13
C VAL A 236 -3.04 -10.55 4.59
N GLN A 237 -2.01 -10.76 5.39
CA GLN A 237 -0.65 -10.34 5.09
C GLN A 237 0.35 -11.43 5.47
N ARG A 238 1.53 -11.39 4.85
CA ARG A 238 2.65 -12.26 5.14
C ARG A 238 3.88 -11.41 5.41
N ARG A 239 4.51 -11.59 6.57
CA ARG A 239 5.67 -10.78 6.98
C ARG A 239 5.43 -9.28 6.81
N HIS A 240 4.26 -8.80 7.24
CA HIS A 240 3.79 -7.42 7.12
C HIS A 240 3.58 -6.92 5.68
N GLN A 241 3.58 -7.82 4.69
CA GLN A 241 3.20 -7.48 3.31
C GLN A 241 1.77 -7.93 3.04
N LYS A 242 0.91 -7.00 2.66
CA LYS A 242 -0.50 -7.23 2.31
C LYS A 242 -0.57 -8.15 1.07
N VAL A 243 -1.46 -9.15 1.09
CA VAL A 243 -1.61 -10.17 0.04
C VAL A 243 -3.01 -10.15 -0.56
N VAL A 244 -4.02 -10.04 0.30
CA VAL A 244 -5.43 -9.88 -0.07
C VAL A 244 -6.02 -8.77 0.79
N GLU A 245 -6.68 -7.82 0.17
CA GLU A 245 -7.37 -6.73 0.83
C GLU A 245 -8.83 -6.69 0.41
N TYR A 246 -9.72 -6.21 1.28
CA TYR A 246 -11.11 -6.00 0.93
C TYR A 246 -11.71 -4.73 1.55
N ALA A 247 -12.74 -4.21 0.92
CA ALA A 247 -13.53 -3.07 1.37
C ALA A 247 -15.03 -3.35 1.24
N PRO A 248 -15.85 -2.83 2.18
CA PRO A 248 -15.48 -2.27 3.47
C PRO A 248 -15.06 -3.36 4.48
N ALA A 249 -14.47 -2.96 5.61
CA ALA A 249 -14.02 -3.85 6.68
C ALA A 249 -15.21 -4.33 7.55
N PHE A 250 -16.14 -5.04 6.95
CA PHE A 250 -17.45 -5.41 7.52
C PHE A 250 -17.39 -6.28 8.77
N SER A 251 -16.26 -6.93 9.01
CA SER A 251 -16.05 -7.79 10.18
C SER A 251 -15.68 -7.03 11.46
N VAL A 252 -15.39 -5.74 11.34
CA VAL A 252 -15.20 -4.85 12.47
C VAL A 252 -16.57 -4.26 12.86
N PRO A 253 -16.94 -4.22 14.16
CA PRO A 253 -18.19 -3.63 14.61
C PRO A 253 -18.36 -2.20 14.10
N GLU A 254 -19.59 -1.83 13.73
CA GLU A 254 -19.86 -0.52 13.13
C GLU A 254 -19.46 0.65 14.04
N GLU A 255 -19.66 0.52 15.35
CA GLU A 255 -19.28 1.54 16.33
C GLU A 255 -17.76 1.79 16.33
N VAL A 256 -16.97 0.73 16.16
CA VAL A 256 -15.50 0.82 16.10
C VAL A 256 -15.08 1.45 14.77
N ARG A 257 -15.72 1.08 13.67
CA ARG A 257 -15.46 1.67 12.35
C ARG A 257 -15.74 3.17 12.37
N GLN A 258 -16.87 3.61 12.97
CA GLN A 258 -17.21 5.02 13.11
C GLN A 258 -16.17 5.77 13.96
N GLN A 259 -15.70 5.19 15.08
CA GLN A 259 -14.62 5.77 15.87
C GLN A 259 -13.33 5.95 15.06
N ILE A 260 -12.97 4.95 14.23
CA ILE A 260 -11.80 5.01 13.34
C ILE A 260 -11.99 6.11 12.28
N PHE A 261 -13.18 6.26 11.68
CA PHE A 261 -13.47 7.32 10.71
C PHE A 261 -13.35 8.70 11.33
N GLU A 262 -13.97 8.92 12.49
CA GLU A 262 -13.90 10.19 13.21
C GLU A 262 -12.46 10.53 13.62
N ALA A 263 -11.70 9.56 14.13
CA ALA A 263 -10.30 9.71 14.46
C ALA A 263 -9.46 10.11 13.23
N SER A 264 -9.73 9.47 12.09
CA SER A 264 -9.05 9.77 10.82
C SER A 264 -9.32 11.19 10.35
N ILE A 265 -10.56 11.65 10.41
CA ILE A 265 -10.95 13.03 10.05
C ILE A 265 -10.35 14.04 11.03
N ARG A 266 -10.38 13.76 12.35
CA ARG A 266 -9.77 14.66 13.35
C ARG A 266 -8.28 14.85 13.11
N LEU A 267 -7.54 13.75 12.93
CA LEU A 267 -6.09 13.83 12.66
C LEU A 267 -5.80 14.56 11.35
N ALA A 268 -6.53 14.22 10.28
CA ALA A 268 -6.33 14.86 8.98
C ALA A 268 -6.60 16.37 9.02
N LYS A 269 -7.65 16.81 9.72
CA LYS A 269 -7.94 18.25 9.92
C LYS A 269 -6.90 18.92 10.82
N HIS A 270 -6.47 18.26 11.89
CA HIS A 270 -5.46 18.79 12.82
C HIS A 270 -4.14 19.09 12.11
N VAL A 271 -3.70 18.21 11.19
CA VAL A 271 -2.46 18.41 10.44
C VAL A 271 -2.63 19.23 9.16
N GLY A 272 -3.86 19.66 8.83
CA GLY A 272 -4.16 20.40 7.60
C GLY A 272 -3.88 19.57 6.34
N TYR A 273 -4.33 18.30 6.34
CA TYR A 273 -4.04 17.35 5.28
C TYR A 273 -4.64 17.78 3.94
N LYS A 274 -3.88 17.61 2.88
CA LYS A 274 -4.30 17.87 1.49
C LYS A 274 -3.94 16.70 0.61
N ASN A 275 -4.76 16.46 -0.40
CA ASN A 275 -4.66 15.37 -1.35
C ASN A 275 -5.05 14.01 -0.73
N ALA A 276 -4.72 12.88 -1.38
CA ALA A 276 -5.06 11.55 -0.89
C ALA A 276 -4.07 11.06 0.17
N GLY A 277 -4.58 10.41 1.20
CA GLY A 277 -3.79 9.76 2.22
C GLY A 277 -4.55 8.61 2.87
N THR A 278 -3.85 7.81 3.64
CA THR A 278 -4.40 6.66 4.34
C THR A 278 -3.91 6.63 5.77
N LEU A 279 -4.83 6.47 6.72
CA LEU A 279 -4.50 6.22 8.11
C LEU A 279 -4.63 4.72 8.39
N GLU A 280 -3.63 4.14 9.00
CA GLU A 280 -3.59 2.72 9.34
C GLU A 280 -3.81 2.51 10.84
N PHE A 281 -4.63 1.52 11.19
CA PHE A 281 -5.00 1.15 12.55
C PHE A 281 -4.83 -0.34 12.78
N LEU A 282 -4.47 -0.71 14.02
CA LEU A 282 -4.63 -2.07 14.51
C LEU A 282 -5.86 -2.14 15.41
N VAL A 283 -6.69 -3.14 15.17
CA VAL A 283 -7.86 -3.42 16.02
C VAL A 283 -7.60 -4.72 16.75
N ASP A 284 -7.59 -4.67 18.08
CA ASP A 284 -7.34 -5.82 18.94
C ASP A 284 -8.58 -6.73 19.09
N ALA A 285 -8.43 -7.83 19.84
CA ALA A 285 -9.52 -8.78 20.07
C ALA A 285 -10.69 -8.21 20.91
N ASP A 286 -10.44 -7.15 21.66
CA ASP A 286 -11.44 -6.42 22.46
C ASP A 286 -12.09 -5.27 21.68
N ASN A 287 -11.80 -5.16 20.37
CA ASN A 287 -12.24 -4.12 19.46
C ASN A 287 -11.71 -2.71 19.80
N ASN A 288 -10.59 -2.60 20.48
CA ASN A 288 -9.92 -1.32 20.63
C ASN A 288 -9.11 -1.03 19.36
N ALA A 289 -9.28 0.16 18.81
CA ALA A 289 -8.57 0.61 17.61
C ALA A 289 -7.41 1.54 18.00
N TYR A 290 -6.24 1.29 17.43
CA TYR A 290 -5.02 2.06 17.69
C TYR A 290 -4.39 2.52 16.38
N PHE A 291 -4.16 3.82 16.25
CA PHE A 291 -3.42 4.40 15.13
C PHE A 291 -1.96 3.91 15.13
N ILE A 292 -1.47 3.56 13.96
CA ILE A 292 -0.07 3.14 13.78
C ILE A 292 0.73 4.07 12.86
N GLU A 293 0.16 4.46 11.72
CA GLU A 293 0.84 5.37 10.81
C GLU A 293 -0.12 6.03 9.83
N MET A 294 0.36 7.08 9.18
CA MET A 294 -0.32 7.74 8.08
C MET A 294 0.57 7.70 6.84
N ASN A 295 0.02 7.19 5.74
CA ASN A 295 0.70 7.15 4.46
C ASN A 295 0.27 8.34 3.60
N PRO A 296 1.15 9.34 3.38
CA PRO A 296 0.80 10.58 2.67
C PRO A 296 0.85 10.41 1.15
N ARG A 297 0.19 9.42 0.63
CA ARG A 297 0.17 9.01 -0.78
C ARG A 297 -1.02 8.11 -1.11
N VAL A 298 -1.21 7.82 -2.40
CA VAL A 298 -2.08 6.73 -2.82
C VAL A 298 -1.49 5.37 -2.42
N GLN A 299 -2.33 4.42 -2.01
CA GLN A 299 -1.94 3.05 -1.64
C GLN A 299 -2.10 2.08 -2.83
N VAL A 300 -1.44 0.91 -2.76
CA VAL A 300 -1.60 -0.17 -3.75
C VAL A 300 -3.06 -0.60 -3.86
N GLU A 301 -3.73 -0.69 -2.72
CA GLU A 301 -5.10 -1.17 -2.52
C GLU A 301 -6.21 -0.11 -2.68
N HIS A 302 -5.85 1.12 -3.14
CA HIS A 302 -6.84 2.18 -3.41
C HIS A 302 -7.99 1.72 -4.32
N THR A 303 -7.74 0.76 -5.17
CA THR A 303 -8.67 0.24 -6.17
C THR A 303 -9.96 -0.31 -5.57
N ILE A 304 -9.90 -0.98 -4.40
CA ILE A 304 -11.12 -1.53 -3.77
C ILE A 304 -12.00 -0.43 -3.19
N THR A 305 -11.42 0.65 -2.69
CA THR A 305 -12.15 1.86 -2.29
C THR A 305 -12.86 2.49 -3.49
N GLU A 306 -12.16 2.64 -4.62
CA GLU A 306 -12.75 3.16 -5.86
C GLU A 306 -13.93 2.30 -6.33
N MET A 307 -13.83 0.96 -6.21
CA MET A 307 -14.90 0.05 -6.64
C MET A 307 -16.15 0.14 -5.77
N VAL A 308 -16.02 0.38 -4.46
CA VAL A 308 -17.19 0.47 -3.56
C VAL A 308 -17.77 1.87 -3.47
N THR A 309 -16.98 2.92 -3.73
CA THR A 309 -17.44 4.32 -3.65
C THR A 309 -17.79 4.92 -5.01
N GLY A 310 -17.22 4.40 -6.09
CA GLY A 310 -17.34 5.00 -7.42
C GLY A 310 -16.47 6.25 -7.62
N ILE A 311 -15.65 6.62 -6.63
CA ILE A 311 -14.78 7.81 -6.68
C ILE A 311 -13.41 7.40 -7.22
N ASP A 312 -12.96 8.03 -8.31
CA ASP A 312 -11.59 7.87 -8.84
C ASP A 312 -10.62 8.70 -8.00
N ILE A 313 -9.88 8.02 -7.11
CA ILE A 313 -8.94 8.67 -6.18
C ILE A 313 -7.81 9.37 -6.93
N VAL A 314 -7.31 8.79 -8.01
CA VAL A 314 -6.17 9.35 -8.75
C VAL A 314 -6.59 10.59 -9.55
N GLN A 315 -7.76 10.57 -10.19
CA GLN A 315 -8.31 11.78 -10.82
C GLN A 315 -8.55 12.88 -9.78
N THR A 316 -9.14 12.52 -8.62
CA THR A 316 -9.36 13.48 -7.54
C THR A 316 -8.05 14.09 -7.03
N GLN A 317 -6.96 13.30 -6.91
CA GLN A 317 -5.64 13.82 -6.57
C GLN A 317 -5.17 14.91 -7.55
N VAL A 318 -5.35 14.68 -8.84
CA VAL A 318 -4.95 15.61 -9.89
C VAL A 318 -5.79 16.90 -9.81
N LEU A 319 -7.10 16.77 -9.72
CA LEU A 319 -8.03 17.90 -9.65
C LEU A 319 -7.81 18.76 -8.40
N VAL A 320 -7.60 18.13 -7.24
CA VAL A 320 -7.23 18.85 -6.02
C VAL A 320 -5.91 19.60 -6.20
N ALA A 321 -4.91 18.99 -6.85
CA ALA A 321 -3.64 19.66 -7.12
C ALA A 321 -3.76 20.81 -8.13
N GLU A 322 -4.73 20.78 -9.04
CA GLU A 322 -5.10 21.90 -9.93
C GLU A 322 -5.77 23.06 -9.18
N GLY A 323 -6.27 22.83 -7.97
CA GLY A 323 -6.91 23.84 -7.14
C GLY A 323 -8.43 23.70 -7.01
N TYR A 324 -9.02 22.60 -7.47
CA TYR A 324 -10.45 22.34 -7.27
C TYR A 324 -10.76 22.02 -5.82
N SER A 325 -11.92 22.47 -5.35
CA SER A 325 -12.51 22.06 -4.08
C SER A 325 -13.22 20.71 -4.24
N LEU A 326 -13.30 19.93 -3.16
CA LEU A 326 -14.00 18.62 -3.18
C LEU A 326 -15.47 18.75 -3.60
N ASP A 327 -16.12 19.86 -3.29
CA ASP A 327 -17.52 20.16 -3.66
C ASP A 327 -17.68 20.74 -5.07
N SER A 328 -16.60 20.88 -5.85
CA SER A 328 -16.69 21.31 -7.25
C SER A 328 -17.40 20.28 -8.13
N GLU A 329 -18.01 20.73 -9.22
CA GLU A 329 -18.68 19.84 -10.19
C GLU A 329 -17.73 18.79 -10.77
N GLU A 330 -16.45 19.15 -10.94
CA GLU A 330 -15.40 18.28 -11.49
C GLU A 330 -15.03 17.12 -10.58
N ILE A 331 -15.11 17.31 -9.25
CA ILE A 331 -14.82 16.26 -8.25
C ILE A 331 -16.09 15.59 -7.78
N GLY A 332 -17.14 16.36 -7.49
CA GLY A 332 -18.46 15.87 -7.12
C GLY A 332 -18.54 15.22 -5.73
N ILE A 333 -17.67 15.62 -4.79
CA ILE A 333 -17.71 15.17 -3.38
C ILE A 333 -18.12 16.36 -2.52
N GLY A 334 -19.42 16.59 -2.37
CA GLY A 334 -19.93 17.77 -1.65
C GLY A 334 -19.71 17.69 -0.14
N SER A 335 -20.13 16.58 0.47
CA SER A 335 -20.01 16.37 1.92
C SER A 335 -19.73 14.89 2.24
N GLN A 336 -19.43 14.59 3.51
CA GLN A 336 -19.21 13.20 3.93
C GLN A 336 -20.45 12.33 3.70
N GLU A 337 -21.65 12.87 3.85
CA GLU A 337 -22.92 12.16 3.68
C GLU A 337 -23.19 11.79 2.21
N GLU A 338 -22.56 12.47 1.27
CA GLU A 338 -22.67 12.16 -0.16
C GLU A 338 -21.74 11.01 -0.59
N VAL A 339 -20.73 10.71 0.22
CA VAL A 339 -19.85 9.56 -0.03
C VAL A 339 -20.57 8.28 0.37
N THR A 340 -20.91 7.46 -0.62
CA THR A 340 -21.61 6.19 -0.39
C THR A 340 -20.67 5.01 -0.57
N CYS A 341 -20.94 3.89 0.15
CA CYS A 341 -20.25 2.63 0.00
C CYS A 341 -21.23 1.56 -0.47
N ASN A 342 -21.02 1.03 -1.66
CA ASN A 342 -21.94 0.08 -2.31
C ASN A 342 -21.28 -1.27 -2.56
N GLY A 343 -21.81 -2.32 -1.94
CA GLY A 343 -21.31 -3.68 -2.10
C GLY A 343 -19.97 -3.91 -1.43
N TYR A 344 -19.20 -4.88 -1.97
CA TYR A 344 -17.92 -5.33 -1.44
C TYR A 344 -16.93 -5.50 -2.58
N SER A 345 -15.70 -5.10 -2.33
CA SER A 345 -14.61 -5.29 -3.29
C SER A 345 -13.45 -6.02 -2.65
N ILE A 346 -12.81 -6.89 -3.41
CA ILE A 346 -11.64 -7.68 -2.99
C ILE A 346 -10.54 -7.46 -4.01
N GLN A 347 -9.34 -7.14 -3.53
CA GLN A 347 -8.13 -7.12 -4.32
C GLN A 347 -7.24 -8.29 -3.95
N THR A 348 -6.74 -9.02 -4.94
CA THR A 348 -5.69 -10.01 -4.79
C THR A 348 -4.44 -9.55 -5.52
N ARG A 349 -3.29 -9.61 -4.84
CA ARG A 349 -1.99 -9.28 -5.44
C ARG A 349 -1.40 -10.52 -6.09
N ILE A 350 -1.48 -10.60 -7.41
CA ILE A 350 -0.82 -11.66 -8.18
C ILE A 350 0.64 -11.29 -8.34
N THR A 351 1.51 -12.11 -7.72
CA THR A 351 2.96 -11.91 -7.72
C THR A 351 3.67 -13.05 -8.44
N THR A 352 4.86 -12.75 -8.98
CA THR A 352 5.76 -13.76 -9.56
C THR A 352 6.62 -14.37 -8.46
N GLU A 353 5.98 -15.08 -7.54
CA GLU A 353 6.59 -15.73 -6.39
C GLU A 353 6.15 -17.19 -6.29
N ASP A 354 7.03 -18.03 -5.74
CA ASP A 354 6.77 -19.45 -5.48
C ASP A 354 6.34 -19.69 -4.03
N PRO A 355 5.04 -19.85 -3.73
CA PRO A 355 4.57 -20.10 -2.36
C PRO A 355 5.16 -21.37 -1.73
N MET A 356 5.45 -22.40 -2.54
CA MET A 356 6.06 -23.66 -2.08
C MET A 356 7.53 -23.50 -1.71
N ASN A 357 8.16 -22.45 -2.19
CA ASN A 357 9.56 -22.13 -1.90
C ASN A 357 9.66 -20.82 -1.12
N ASN A 358 8.88 -20.71 -0.05
CA ASN A 358 8.89 -19.56 0.87
C ASN A 358 8.70 -18.20 0.18
N PHE A 359 7.90 -18.15 -0.89
CA PHE A 359 7.65 -16.96 -1.72
C PHE A 359 8.93 -16.34 -2.31
N LEU A 360 9.89 -17.16 -2.67
CA LEU A 360 11.02 -16.64 -3.43
C LEU A 360 10.53 -16.08 -4.76
N PRO A 361 10.97 -14.86 -5.12
CA PRO A 361 10.67 -14.28 -6.43
C PRO A 361 11.15 -15.21 -7.55
N ASP A 362 10.29 -15.44 -8.53
CA ASP A 362 10.62 -16.18 -9.73
C ASP A 362 10.82 -15.20 -10.89
N THR A 363 11.86 -15.42 -11.68
CA THR A 363 12.25 -14.58 -12.80
C THR A 363 12.24 -15.39 -14.08
N GLY A 364 12.05 -14.70 -15.20
CA GLY A 364 12.01 -15.36 -16.49
C GLY A 364 11.16 -14.61 -17.50
N LYS A 365 10.81 -15.28 -18.60
CA LYS A 365 10.00 -14.71 -19.66
C LYS A 365 8.59 -15.29 -19.62
N ILE A 366 7.59 -14.44 -19.55
CA ILE A 366 6.19 -14.84 -19.67
C ILE A 366 5.94 -15.33 -21.09
N THR A 367 5.66 -16.62 -21.26
CA THR A 367 5.39 -17.22 -22.57
C THR A 367 3.90 -17.19 -22.92
N VAL A 368 3.02 -17.26 -21.92
CA VAL A 368 1.57 -17.13 -22.09
C VAL A 368 1.02 -16.18 -21.03
N TYR A 369 0.19 -15.25 -21.44
CA TYR A 369 -0.63 -14.43 -20.55
C TYR A 369 -2.06 -14.40 -21.10
N ARG A 370 -3.03 -14.77 -20.26
CA ARG A 370 -4.46 -14.57 -20.51
C ARG A 370 -5.07 -13.97 -19.25
N SER A 371 -5.82 -12.91 -19.42
CA SER A 371 -6.56 -12.24 -18.36
C SER A 371 -7.93 -12.88 -18.16
N GLY A 372 -8.49 -12.74 -16.95
CA GLY A 372 -9.91 -12.91 -16.70
C GLY A 372 -10.65 -11.60 -16.92
N ALA A 373 -11.94 -11.67 -17.16
CA ALA A 373 -12.78 -10.49 -17.40
C ALA A 373 -14.21 -10.74 -16.90
N GLY A 374 -15.10 -9.78 -17.12
CA GLY A 374 -16.54 -9.88 -16.84
C GLY A 374 -17.04 -8.83 -15.87
N ASN A 375 -18.35 -8.88 -15.58
CA ASN A 375 -18.99 -7.90 -14.72
C ASN A 375 -18.37 -7.83 -13.33
N GLY A 376 -18.00 -6.62 -12.88
CA GLY A 376 -17.39 -6.36 -11.57
C GLY A 376 -15.95 -6.89 -11.45
N ILE A 377 -15.22 -7.04 -12.57
CA ILE A 377 -13.79 -7.37 -12.57
C ILE A 377 -13.01 -6.18 -13.13
N ARG A 378 -11.97 -5.82 -12.39
CA ARG A 378 -10.95 -4.85 -12.78
C ARG A 378 -9.57 -5.48 -12.65
N LEU A 379 -8.70 -5.24 -13.63
CA LEU A 379 -7.31 -5.68 -13.61
C LEU A 379 -6.39 -4.47 -13.77
N ASP A 380 -5.53 -4.26 -12.78
CA ASP A 380 -4.46 -3.26 -12.85
C ASP A 380 -3.13 -4.01 -12.96
N GLY A 381 -2.59 -4.09 -14.17
CA GLY A 381 -1.37 -4.84 -14.48
C GLY A 381 -0.25 -3.94 -14.99
N GLY A 382 0.98 -4.33 -14.65
CA GLY A 382 2.21 -3.72 -15.14
C GLY A 382 2.75 -4.49 -16.36
N ASN A 383 3.78 -5.32 -16.14
CA ASN A 383 4.38 -6.14 -17.21
C ASN A 383 3.66 -7.47 -17.46
N ALA A 384 2.33 -7.47 -17.39
CA ALA A 384 1.49 -8.65 -17.55
C ALA A 384 1.10 -8.88 -19.02
N TYR A 385 2.02 -9.36 -19.84
CA TYR A 385 1.78 -9.70 -21.26
C TYR A 385 2.72 -10.81 -21.72
N ALA A 386 2.34 -11.51 -22.78
CA ALA A 386 3.18 -12.57 -23.38
C ALA A 386 4.43 -11.94 -24.02
N GLY A 387 5.59 -12.42 -23.63
CA GLY A 387 6.88 -11.87 -24.04
C GLY A 387 7.55 -10.96 -23.02
N ALA A 388 6.83 -10.56 -21.94
CA ALA A 388 7.40 -9.76 -20.87
C ALA A 388 8.52 -10.51 -20.15
N GLU A 389 9.58 -9.80 -19.83
CA GLU A 389 10.69 -10.28 -19.00
C GLU A 389 10.48 -9.84 -17.55
N ILE A 390 10.47 -10.81 -16.64
CA ILE A 390 10.38 -10.58 -15.19
C ILE A 390 11.80 -10.61 -14.64
N THR A 391 12.21 -9.46 -14.11
CA THR A 391 13.56 -9.26 -13.58
C THR A 391 13.55 -9.27 -12.05
N PRO A 392 14.68 -9.55 -11.39
CA PRO A 392 14.78 -9.52 -9.93
C PRO A 392 14.94 -8.12 -9.34
N TYR A 393 14.93 -7.06 -10.17
CA TYR A 393 15.28 -5.72 -9.73
C TYR A 393 14.16 -4.98 -9.03
N TYR A 394 12.91 -5.36 -9.27
CA TYR A 394 11.72 -4.65 -8.81
C TYR A 394 10.78 -5.57 -8.04
N ASP A 395 9.74 -4.99 -7.46
CA ASP A 395 8.70 -5.74 -6.80
C ASP A 395 8.09 -6.83 -7.71
N SER A 396 7.75 -7.96 -7.12
CA SER A 396 7.19 -9.12 -7.81
C SER A 396 5.73 -8.95 -8.25
N LEU A 397 5.07 -7.85 -7.90
CA LEU A 397 3.67 -7.58 -8.25
C LEU A 397 3.49 -7.50 -9.77
N LEU A 398 2.72 -8.44 -10.29
CA LEU A 398 2.43 -8.54 -11.73
C LEU A 398 1.09 -7.91 -12.10
N VAL A 399 0.04 -8.26 -11.36
CA VAL A 399 -1.34 -7.79 -11.59
C VAL A 399 -2.07 -7.72 -10.26
N LYS A 400 -2.83 -6.64 -10.07
CA LYS A 400 -3.91 -6.60 -9.07
C LYS A 400 -5.18 -7.09 -9.74
N ALA A 401 -5.76 -8.17 -9.23
CA ALA A 401 -7.08 -8.62 -9.67
C ALA A 401 -8.11 -8.18 -8.63
N ILE A 402 -9.03 -7.34 -9.06
CA ILE A 402 -10.04 -6.71 -8.23
C ILE A 402 -11.42 -7.23 -8.66
N SER A 403 -12.20 -7.71 -7.71
CA SER A 403 -13.59 -8.08 -7.88
C SER A 403 -14.52 -7.20 -7.08
N HIS A 404 -15.73 -6.97 -7.59
CA HIS A 404 -16.78 -6.25 -6.89
C HIS A 404 -18.12 -6.94 -7.06
N ASP A 405 -18.89 -7.06 -5.96
CA ASP A 405 -20.27 -7.53 -5.99
C ASP A 405 -21.07 -6.98 -4.80
N ARG A 406 -22.39 -7.18 -4.80
CA ARG A 406 -23.31 -6.70 -3.76
C ARG A 406 -23.12 -7.38 -2.40
N THR A 407 -22.58 -8.60 -2.36
CA THR A 407 -22.29 -9.32 -1.13
C THR A 407 -20.85 -9.81 -1.12
N PHE A 408 -20.27 -9.91 0.07
CA PHE A 408 -18.87 -10.34 0.22
C PHE A 408 -18.65 -11.74 -0.37
N GLY A 409 -19.52 -12.71 -0.05
CA GLY A 409 -19.40 -14.08 -0.57
C GLY A 409 -19.40 -14.13 -2.10
N ARG A 410 -20.23 -13.33 -2.78
CA ARG A 410 -20.25 -13.25 -4.25
C ARG A 410 -18.99 -12.56 -4.79
N ALA A 411 -18.46 -11.56 -4.11
CA ALA A 411 -17.18 -10.94 -4.48
C ALA A 411 -16.02 -11.96 -4.36
N VAL A 412 -16.04 -12.80 -3.30
CA VAL A 412 -15.07 -13.91 -3.14
C VAL A 412 -15.19 -14.92 -4.29
N ASP A 413 -16.38 -15.39 -4.60
CA ASP A 413 -16.60 -16.36 -5.69
C ASP A 413 -16.15 -15.79 -7.05
N LYS A 414 -16.38 -14.50 -7.27
CA LYS A 414 -15.94 -13.78 -8.45
C LYS A 414 -14.41 -13.66 -8.51
N SER A 415 -13.74 -13.40 -7.37
CA SER A 415 -12.27 -13.40 -7.26
C SER A 415 -11.70 -14.79 -7.60
N ILE A 416 -12.27 -15.85 -7.07
CA ILE A 416 -11.83 -17.23 -7.37
C ILE A 416 -12.00 -17.54 -8.87
N ARG A 417 -13.14 -17.16 -9.46
CA ARG A 417 -13.38 -17.35 -10.89
C ARG A 417 -12.32 -16.64 -11.73
N VAL A 418 -12.08 -15.35 -11.50
CA VAL A 418 -11.11 -14.60 -12.30
C VAL A 418 -9.69 -15.14 -12.14
N LEU A 419 -9.29 -15.56 -10.93
CA LEU A 419 -7.99 -16.19 -10.71
C LEU A 419 -7.84 -17.51 -11.47
N LYS A 420 -8.91 -18.33 -11.56
CA LYS A 420 -8.93 -19.57 -12.37
C LYS A 420 -8.88 -19.31 -13.87
N GLU A 421 -9.39 -18.18 -14.36
CA GLU A 421 -9.33 -17.78 -15.77
C GLU A 421 -7.95 -17.22 -16.16
N ILE A 422 -7.27 -16.55 -15.22
CA ILE A 422 -5.93 -15.99 -15.47
C ILE A 422 -4.95 -17.13 -15.72
N ARG A 423 -4.24 -17.04 -16.86
CA ARG A 423 -3.23 -18.03 -17.24
C ARG A 423 -1.91 -17.36 -17.49
N ILE A 424 -0.94 -17.69 -16.65
CA ILE A 424 0.44 -17.21 -16.75
C ILE A 424 1.36 -18.42 -16.88
N ARG A 425 2.28 -18.38 -17.85
CA ARG A 425 3.27 -19.42 -18.09
C ARG A 425 4.64 -18.78 -18.29
N GLY A 426 5.68 -19.52 -17.96
CA GLY A 426 7.07 -19.10 -18.06
C GLY A 426 7.66 -18.59 -16.75
N VAL A 427 6.79 -18.25 -15.79
CA VAL A 427 7.14 -17.92 -14.40
C VAL A 427 6.13 -18.54 -13.46
N LYS A 428 6.55 -18.84 -12.23
CA LYS A 428 5.68 -19.23 -11.14
C LYS A 428 4.90 -18.02 -10.62
N THR A 429 3.72 -18.27 -10.06
CA THR A 429 2.87 -17.22 -9.44
C THR A 429 2.22 -17.75 -8.18
N ASN A 430 1.78 -16.83 -7.34
CA ASN A 430 1.05 -17.14 -6.11
C ASN A 430 -0.46 -17.42 -6.33
N ILE A 431 -0.96 -17.49 -7.57
CA ILE A 431 -2.40 -17.70 -7.87
C ILE A 431 -3.00 -18.89 -7.13
N PRO A 432 -2.40 -20.11 -7.10
CA PRO A 432 -2.97 -21.24 -6.38
C PRO A 432 -3.12 -20.97 -4.88
N PHE A 433 -2.13 -20.30 -4.28
CA PHE A 433 -2.19 -19.88 -2.88
C PHE A 433 -3.33 -18.88 -2.62
N LEU A 434 -3.49 -17.87 -3.49
CA LEU A 434 -4.59 -16.91 -3.40
C LEU A 434 -5.97 -17.60 -3.46
N ILE A 435 -6.12 -18.62 -4.31
CA ILE A 435 -7.36 -19.41 -4.39
C ILE A 435 -7.61 -20.15 -3.07
N ASN A 436 -6.59 -20.70 -2.42
CA ASN A 436 -6.72 -21.35 -1.12
C ASN A 436 -7.13 -20.35 -0.04
N VAL A 437 -6.53 -19.16 0.00
CA VAL A 437 -6.93 -18.06 0.90
C VAL A 437 -8.42 -17.74 0.73
N LEU A 438 -8.88 -17.51 -0.49
CA LEU A 438 -10.27 -17.15 -0.79
C LEU A 438 -11.28 -18.28 -0.50
N ASN A 439 -10.86 -19.53 -0.54
CA ASN A 439 -11.71 -20.67 -0.18
C ASN A 439 -11.73 -20.96 1.32
N ASN A 440 -10.80 -20.42 2.10
CA ASN A 440 -10.73 -20.66 3.53
C ASN A 440 -11.94 -20.03 4.24
N GLU A 441 -12.55 -20.78 5.16
CA GLU A 441 -13.75 -20.36 5.90
C GLU A 441 -13.51 -19.11 6.74
N THR A 442 -12.35 -19.03 7.41
CA THR A 442 -11.96 -17.87 8.21
C THR A 442 -11.92 -16.59 7.37
N PHE A 443 -11.41 -16.67 6.13
CA PHE A 443 -11.44 -15.53 5.20
C PHE A 443 -12.86 -15.19 4.76
N ARG A 444 -13.67 -16.21 4.39
CA ARG A 444 -15.06 -16.00 3.93
C ARG A 444 -15.96 -15.36 4.99
N GLU A 445 -15.64 -15.56 6.25
CA GLU A 445 -16.35 -14.96 7.39
C GLU A 445 -15.74 -13.64 7.86
N GLY A 446 -14.67 -13.15 7.20
CA GLY A 446 -13.97 -11.91 7.56
C GLY A 446 -13.21 -11.99 8.89
N ARG A 447 -12.93 -13.20 9.40
CA ARG A 447 -12.28 -13.42 10.71
C ARG A 447 -10.76 -13.49 10.66
N CYS A 448 -10.13 -13.05 9.55
CA CYS A 448 -8.69 -13.01 9.44
C CYS A 448 -8.08 -11.95 10.36
N TYR A 449 -6.92 -12.29 10.91
CA TYR A 449 -6.02 -11.43 11.65
C TYR A 449 -4.66 -11.38 10.94
N THR A 450 -3.78 -10.52 11.38
CA THR A 450 -2.44 -10.35 10.76
C THR A 450 -1.58 -11.62 10.79
N THR A 451 -1.87 -12.56 11.68
CA THR A 451 -1.20 -13.88 11.81
C THR A 451 -1.87 -14.99 10.98
N PHE A 452 -2.97 -14.72 10.27
CA PHE A 452 -3.80 -15.71 9.59
C PHE A 452 -2.98 -16.65 8.67
N ILE A 453 -2.11 -16.11 7.83
CA ILE A 453 -1.31 -16.94 6.90
C ILE A 453 -0.32 -17.84 7.66
N GLU A 454 0.29 -17.35 8.73
CA GLU A 454 1.27 -18.09 9.52
C GLU A 454 0.62 -19.20 10.34
N GLU A 455 -0.62 -18.98 10.80
CA GLU A 455 -1.38 -19.93 11.62
C GLU A 455 -2.19 -20.94 10.78
N THR A 456 -2.19 -20.83 9.44
CA THR A 456 -3.03 -21.63 8.53
C THR A 456 -2.17 -22.38 7.50
N PRO A 457 -1.45 -23.44 7.91
CA PRO A 457 -0.54 -24.17 7.01
C PRO A 457 -1.24 -24.83 5.82
N GLU A 458 -2.52 -25.13 5.91
CA GLU A 458 -3.32 -25.70 4.80
C GLU A 458 -3.42 -24.77 3.58
N LEU A 459 -3.16 -23.48 3.73
CA LEU A 459 -3.11 -22.54 2.60
C LEU A 459 -2.00 -22.90 1.60
N PHE A 460 -0.98 -23.64 2.06
CA PHE A 460 0.17 -24.05 1.26
C PHE A 460 -0.01 -25.43 0.61
N LEU A 461 -1.15 -26.10 0.83
CA LEU A 461 -1.49 -27.35 0.15
C LEU A 461 -1.94 -27.05 -1.29
N LEU A 462 -0.98 -26.80 -2.17
CA LEU A 462 -1.26 -26.43 -3.55
C LEU A 462 -1.55 -27.68 -4.39
N PRO A 463 -2.59 -27.65 -5.26
CA PRO A 463 -2.85 -28.74 -6.17
C PRO A 463 -1.69 -28.90 -7.15
N GLU A 464 -1.39 -30.14 -7.53
CA GLU A 464 -0.43 -30.43 -8.61
C GLU A 464 -0.84 -29.68 -9.89
N SER A 465 0.17 -29.19 -10.62
CA SER A 465 -0.08 -28.45 -11.87
C SER A 465 -0.92 -29.28 -12.83
N GLN A 466 -2.12 -28.85 -13.12
CA GLN A 466 -3.01 -29.46 -14.10
C GLN A 466 -2.62 -29.08 -15.54
N ASP A 467 -1.36 -28.82 -15.80
CA ASP A 467 -0.85 -28.43 -17.09
C ASP A 467 -1.01 -29.55 -18.12
N ARG A 468 -1.54 -29.19 -19.30
CA ARG A 468 -1.76 -30.15 -20.38
C ARG A 468 -0.45 -30.78 -20.86
N ALA A 469 0.66 -30.04 -20.80
CA ALA A 469 1.98 -30.58 -21.16
C ALA A 469 2.46 -31.60 -20.11
N THR A 470 2.31 -31.30 -18.81
CA THR A 470 2.64 -32.24 -17.72
C THR A 470 1.77 -33.48 -17.82
N LYS A 471 0.44 -33.35 -18.01
CA LYS A 471 -0.47 -34.50 -18.22
C LYS A 471 -0.13 -35.31 -19.47
N SER A 472 0.32 -34.66 -20.54
CA SER A 472 0.75 -35.35 -21.75
C SER A 472 2.05 -36.11 -21.55
N LEU A 473 2.99 -35.55 -20.77
CA LEU A 473 4.24 -36.21 -20.41
C LEU A 473 4.00 -37.40 -19.47
N GLU A 474 3.12 -37.25 -18.47
CA GLU A 474 2.70 -38.35 -17.60
C GLU A 474 2.01 -39.47 -18.37
N PHE A 475 1.15 -39.13 -19.33
CA PHE A 475 0.48 -40.11 -20.22
C PHE A 475 1.46 -40.82 -21.16
N LEU A 476 2.50 -40.13 -21.62
CA LEU A 476 3.51 -40.73 -22.51
C LEU A 476 4.61 -41.49 -21.73
N GLY A 477 4.73 -41.24 -20.41
CA GLY A 477 5.70 -41.91 -19.54
C GLY A 477 5.18 -43.17 -18.83
N ASN A 478 3.87 -43.42 -18.88
CA ASN A 478 3.19 -44.65 -18.47
C ASN A 478 2.86 -45.51 -19.70
#